data_79e79f815b771acba83573563166e10e
#
_entry.id   79e79f815b771acba83573563166e10e
#
_cell.length_a   1.000
_cell.length_b   1.000
_cell.length_c   1.000
_cell.angle_alpha   90.00
_cell.angle_beta   90.00
_cell.angle_gamma   90.00
#
_symmetry.space_group_name_H-M   'P 1'
#
loop_
_entity.id
_entity.type
_entity.pdbx_description
1 polymer ?
#
loop_
_entity_poly.entity_id
_entity_poly.type
_entity_poly.pdbx_seq_one_letter_code
_entity_poly.pdbx_strand_id
1 'polypeptide(L)'
;MHFYLQNIKINTLKFFIFVLFFSSCKKEEAAKIELFNNPVLSLDKPSNFPEFDSYNLRTNAPTLVGVEIGKKLFFDKQLSRDNTISCNSCHISSYAYGDHNSQAIGIQARVGLRNTPPIQNMIFLNTYMWDGAVIDLKDQPIIPIITHEEMDSSISEVLRKIQKEDTYIKLFKRAYPDGEITSKRILECLAQFMFTLISANSKYDKIMRNEDVSFSAEEQKGYLIFQQKCAFCHKEPLFTDQSFRNIGFPKNPNKIEEKGVARVSGEKADLYKFRVPTLRNIEVTAPYGDHGQFTSLEEVLSYLDQGVENDTNLDPYLKEKGNRIPLSKEEKKYVISFLKTLTDYTFIKNNELKIIKT
;
A
#
# COMPACT_ATOMS: atom_id res chain seq x y z
N MET A 1 -42.42 -94.47 -49.75
CA MET A 1 -41.27 -95.19 -50.21
C MET A 1 -40.08 -94.76 -49.37
N HIS A 2 -39.48 -95.70 -48.75
CA HIS A 2 -38.37 -95.68 -47.81
C HIS A 2 -37.20 -94.79 -48.21
N PHE A 3 -36.48 -94.17 -47.26
CA PHE A 3 -35.12 -94.61 -46.79
C PHE A 3 -34.57 -93.48 -45.87
N TYR A 4 -34.32 -93.89 -44.71
CA TYR A 4 -33.14 -94.09 -43.88
C TYR A 4 -32.35 -92.87 -43.37
N LEU A 5 -32.34 -92.85 -42.10
CA LEU A 5 -31.52 -92.12 -41.15
C LEU A 5 -30.03 -92.30 -41.32
N GLN A 6 -29.27 -91.29 -41.06
CA GLN A 6 -28.01 -91.43 -40.33
C GLN A 6 -27.70 -90.26 -39.42
N ASN A 7 -27.49 -90.58 -38.15
CA ASN A 7 -27.09 -89.70 -37.07
C ASN A 7 -25.66 -89.19 -37.28
N ILE A 8 -25.49 -87.88 -37.18
CA ILE A 8 -24.16 -87.29 -36.90
C ILE A 8 -24.29 -86.49 -35.58
N LYS A 9 -23.53 -87.00 -34.57
CA LYS A 9 -23.31 -86.32 -33.30
C LYS A 9 -22.37 -85.16 -33.53
N ILE A 10 -22.84 -83.94 -33.34
CA ILE A 10 -22.01 -82.71 -33.27
C ILE A 10 -21.74 -82.42 -31.82
N ASN A 11 -20.47 -82.51 -31.43
CA ASN A 11 -19.95 -82.09 -30.14
C ASN A 11 -20.01 -80.58 -30.07
N THR A 12 -20.88 -80.02 -29.20
CA THR A 12 -20.93 -78.59 -28.88
C THR A 12 -19.80 -78.24 -27.88
N LEU A 13 -18.72 -77.69 -28.40
CA LEU A 13 -17.66 -77.10 -27.61
C LEU A 13 -18.21 -75.72 -27.07
N LYS A 14 -18.51 -75.69 -25.81
CA LYS A 14 -18.90 -74.45 -25.15
C LYS A 14 -17.68 -73.51 -24.96
N PHE A 15 -17.59 -72.50 -25.79
CA PHE A 15 -16.61 -71.42 -25.62
C PHE A 15 -17.13 -70.46 -24.51
N PHE A 16 -16.51 -70.52 -23.31
CA PHE A 16 -16.76 -69.60 -22.23
C PHE A 16 -15.95 -68.32 -22.54
N ILE A 17 -16.61 -67.26 -23.06
CA ILE A 17 -16.03 -65.92 -23.17
C ILE A 17 -16.03 -65.32 -21.78
N PHE A 18 -14.86 -65.25 -21.15
CA PHE A 18 -14.63 -64.55 -19.87
C PHE A 18 -14.49 -63.05 -20.19
N VAL A 19 -15.55 -62.28 -20.11
CA VAL A 19 -15.51 -60.81 -20.21
C VAL A 19 -14.97 -60.27 -18.90
N LEU A 20 -13.65 -59.94 -18.90
CA LEU A 20 -12.99 -59.21 -17.82
C LEU A 20 -13.49 -57.75 -17.85
N PHE A 21 -14.47 -57.43 -17.00
CA PHE A 21 -14.79 -56.05 -16.68
C PHE A 21 -13.60 -55.45 -15.90
N PHE A 22 -12.72 -54.71 -16.56
CA PHE A 22 -11.81 -53.77 -15.89
C PHE A 22 -12.65 -52.63 -15.37
N SER A 23 -13.10 -52.72 -14.11
CA SER A 23 -13.57 -51.58 -13.34
C SER A 23 -12.38 -50.67 -13.09
N SER A 24 -12.17 -49.70 -13.98
CA SER A 24 -11.29 -48.58 -13.72
C SER A 24 -11.89 -47.75 -12.59
N CYS A 25 -11.54 -48.07 -11.36
CA CYS A 25 -11.70 -47.14 -10.25
C CYS A 25 -10.82 -45.92 -10.55
N LYS A 26 -11.36 -44.90 -11.22
CA LYS A 26 -10.84 -43.57 -11.07
C LYS A 26 -11.01 -43.24 -9.57
N LYS A 27 -9.91 -43.23 -8.83
CA LYS A 27 -9.86 -42.49 -7.57
C LYS A 27 -10.22 -41.05 -7.90
N GLU A 28 -11.46 -40.66 -7.66
CA GLU A 28 -11.76 -39.26 -7.43
C GLU A 28 -10.90 -38.88 -6.23
N GLU A 29 -9.83 -38.11 -6.49
CA GLU A 29 -9.19 -37.35 -5.42
C GLU A 29 -10.28 -36.48 -4.84
N ALA A 30 -10.81 -36.87 -3.68
CA ALA A 30 -11.71 -36.06 -2.91
C ALA A 30 -10.99 -34.71 -2.74
N ALA A 31 -11.50 -33.68 -3.42
CA ALA A 31 -10.99 -32.32 -3.27
C ALA A 31 -10.98 -32.06 -1.76
N LYS A 32 -9.79 -31.88 -1.19
CA LYS A 32 -9.64 -31.51 0.21
C LYS A 32 -10.45 -30.24 0.37
N ILE A 33 -11.58 -30.33 1.07
CA ILE A 33 -12.37 -29.15 1.46
C ILE A 33 -11.42 -28.36 2.35
N GLU A 34 -10.89 -27.28 1.83
CA GLU A 34 -10.07 -26.34 2.59
C GLU A 34 -10.98 -25.66 3.60
N LEU A 35 -10.97 -26.18 4.82
CA LEU A 35 -11.79 -25.67 5.93
C LEU A 35 -11.30 -24.25 6.29
N PHE A 36 -12.25 -23.42 6.72
CA PHE A 36 -11.97 -22.11 7.29
C PHE A 36 -10.86 -22.22 8.35
N ASN A 37 -9.77 -21.49 8.12
CA ASN A 37 -8.66 -21.35 9.06
C ASN A 37 -7.96 -20.02 8.81
N ASN A 38 -8.36 -19.00 9.54
CA ASN A 38 -7.84 -17.64 9.36
C ASN A 38 -7.52 -16.98 10.71
N PRO A 39 -6.44 -17.42 11.38
CA PRO A 39 -6.05 -16.83 12.66
C PRO A 39 -5.62 -15.36 12.50
N VAL A 40 -5.79 -14.60 13.58
CA VAL A 40 -5.28 -13.23 13.68
C VAL A 40 -3.76 -13.24 13.53
N LEU A 41 -3.25 -12.35 12.70
CA LEU A 41 -1.83 -12.10 12.53
C LEU A 41 -1.34 -11.13 13.61
N SER A 42 -0.44 -11.59 14.48
CA SER A 42 0.26 -10.69 15.40
C SER A 42 1.27 -9.85 14.61
N LEU A 43 1.19 -8.54 14.75
CA LEU A 43 2.17 -7.62 14.19
C LEU A 43 3.17 -7.23 15.27
N ASP A 44 4.45 -7.35 14.97
CA ASP A 44 5.51 -6.92 15.87
C ASP A 44 5.65 -5.39 15.83
N LYS A 45 5.31 -4.74 16.95
CA LYS A 45 5.51 -3.30 17.11
C LYS A 45 6.99 -3.03 17.39
N PRO A 46 7.66 -2.20 16.58
CA PRO A 46 9.03 -1.80 16.85
C PRO A 46 9.13 -1.06 18.21
N SER A 47 10.14 -1.36 19.01
CA SER A 47 10.25 -0.85 20.39
C SER A 47 10.38 0.67 20.49
N ASN A 48 10.90 1.32 19.44
CA ASN A 48 11.03 2.76 19.32
C ASN A 48 9.84 3.46 18.67
N PHE A 49 8.74 2.72 18.37
CA PHE A 49 7.53 3.27 17.73
C PHE A 49 6.41 3.46 18.75
N PRO A 50 5.41 4.35 18.46
CA PRO A 50 4.22 4.48 19.28
C PRO A 50 3.37 3.21 19.25
N GLU A 51 2.35 3.16 20.09
CA GLU A 51 1.34 2.09 19.99
C GLU A 51 0.62 2.15 18.63
N PHE A 52 0.15 0.99 18.17
CA PHE A 52 -0.68 0.92 16.97
C PHE A 52 -1.99 1.69 17.18
N ASP A 53 -2.53 2.27 16.11
CA ASP A 53 -3.86 2.85 16.18
C ASP A 53 -4.90 1.77 16.54
N SER A 54 -5.49 1.90 17.72
CA SER A 54 -6.45 0.94 18.24
C SER A 54 -7.76 0.89 17.46
N TYR A 55 -8.13 1.97 16.78
CA TYR A 55 -9.36 2.01 15.98
C TYR A 55 -9.26 1.06 14.77
N ASN A 56 -8.21 1.18 13.98
CA ASN A 56 -7.98 0.33 12.82
C ASN A 56 -7.88 -1.15 13.22
N LEU A 57 -7.13 -1.48 14.27
CA LEU A 57 -6.99 -2.86 14.75
C LEU A 57 -8.30 -3.43 15.30
N ARG A 58 -9.10 -2.62 16.00
CA ARG A 58 -10.38 -3.06 16.56
C ARG A 58 -11.42 -3.31 15.47
N THR A 59 -11.41 -2.53 14.39
CA THR A 59 -12.41 -2.62 13.31
C THR A 59 -12.02 -3.58 12.20
N ASN A 60 -10.71 -3.82 11.99
CA ASN A 60 -10.20 -4.68 10.93
C ASN A 60 -8.83 -5.29 11.30
N ALA A 61 -8.80 -6.11 12.34
CA ALA A 61 -7.57 -6.80 12.75
C ALA A 61 -7.00 -7.66 11.60
N PRO A 62 -5.70 -7.56 11.30
CA PRO A 62 -5.10 -8.37 10.24
C PRO A 62 -5.15 -9.85 10.58
N THR A 63 -5.42 -10.66 9.58
CA THR A 63 -5.47 -12.11 9.65
C THR A 63 -4.55 -12.72 8.60
N LEU A 64 -4.07 -13.94 8.80
CA LEU A 64 -3.10 -14.55 7.88
C LEU A 64 -3.64 -14.60 6.44
N VAL A 65 -4.84 -15.12 6.24
CA VAL A 65 -5.45 -15.24 4.91
C VAL A 65 -5.96 -13.89 4.40
N GLY A 66 -6.45 -13.02 5.29
CA GLY A 66 -6.85 -11.67 4.91
C GLY A 66 -5.69 -10.84 4.33
N VAL A 67 -4.50 -10.93 4.93
CA VAL A 67 -3.28 -10.32 4.41
C VAL A 67 -2.85 -10.95 3.08
N GLU A 68 -2.96 -12.29 2.94
CA GLU A 68 -2.68 -13.01 1.69
C GLU A 68 -3.59 -12.51 0.55
N ILE A 69 -4.90 -12.41 0.81
CA ILE A 69 -5.88 -11.86 -0.13
C ILE A 69 -5.55 -10.40 -0.47
N GLY A 70 -5.32 -9.56 0.53
CA GLY A 70 -5.03 -8.14 0.36
C GLY A 70 -3.77 -7.92 -0.48
N LYS A 71 -2.72 -8.69 -0.23
CA LYS A 71 -1.50 -8.68 -1.03
C LYS A 71 -1.79 -9.07 -2.48
N LYS A 72 -2.53 -10.16 -2.72
CA LYS A 72 -2.89 -10.57 -4.08
C LYS A 72 -3.68 -9.47 -4.80
N LEU A 73 -4.67 -8.87 -4.15
CA LEU A 73 -5.45 -7.76 -4.68
C LEU A 73 -4.59 -6.53 -5.01
N PHE A 74 -3.63 -6.20 -4.14
CA PHE A 74 -2.75 -5.05 -4.33
C PHE A 74 -1.92 -5.12 -5.63
N PHE A 75 -1.56 -6.32 -6.06
CA PHE A 75 -0.82 -6.57 -7.30
C PHE A 75 -1.73 -6.92 -8.49
N ASP A 76 -3.05 -7.04 -8.27
CA ASP A 76 -3.97 -7.49 -9.30
C ASP A 76 -4.48 -6.33 -10.17
N LYS A 77 -4.19 -6.40 -11.44
CA LYS A 77 -4.63 -5.40 -12.43
C LYS A 77 -6.14 -5.44 -12.72
N GLN A 78 -6.83 -6.52 -12.33
CA GLN A 78 -8.28 -6.63 -12.50
C GLN A 78 -9.07 -5.56 -11.71
N LEU A 79 -8.42 -4.89 -10.74
CA LEU A 79 -9.05 -3.81 -9.99
C LEU A 79 -9.28 -2.56 -10.85
N SER A 80 -8.51 -2.35 -11.92
CA SER A 80 -8.75 -1.26 -12.88
C SER A 80 -9.78 -1.66 -13.94
N ARG A 81 -10.42 -0.65 -14.55
CA ARG A 81 -11.47 -0.86 -15.56
C ARG A 81 -10.98 -1.70 -16.73
N ASP A 82 -9.82 -1.38 -17.26
CA ASP A 82 -9.20 -2.00 -18.43
C ASP A 82 -8.19 -3.11 -18.12
N ASN A 83 -8.00 -3.46 -16.86
CA ASN A 83 -7.04 -4.45 -16.36
C ASN A 83 -5.57 -4.12 -16.70
N THR A 84 -5.21 -2.86 -16.81
CA THR A 84 -3.84 -2.43 -17.15
C THR A 84 -2.98 -2.08 -15.95
N ILE A 85 -3.59 -1.55 -14.87
CA ILE A 85 -2.88 -1.10 -13.67
C ILE A 85 -3.42 -1.74 -12.40
N SER A 86 -2.58 -1.79 -11.38
CA SER A 86 -2.88 -2.24 -10.02
C SER A 86 -2.40 -1.19 -9.01
N CYS A 87 -2.64 -1.40 -7.71
CA CYS A 87 -2.08 -0.52 -6.68
C CYS A 87 -0.55 -0.43 -6.78
N ASN A 88 0.12 -1.55 -7.06
CA ASN A 88 1.57 -1.59 -7.25
C ASN A 88 2.07 -0.81 -8.48
N SER A 89 1.21 -0.38 -9.38
CA SER A 89 1.63 0.45 -10.52
C SER A 89 2.07 1.85 -10.08
N CYS A 90 1.49 2.37 -8.98
CA CYS A 90 1.83 3.66 -8.38
C CYS A 90 2.51 3.50 -7.01
N HIS A 91 2.24 2.42 -6.27
CA HIS A 91 2.85 2.15 -4.97
C HIS A 91 3.94 1.09 -5.10
N ILE A 92 5.13 1.53 -5.56
CA ILE A 92 6.25 0.66 -5.93
C ILE A 92 7.17 0.45 -4.73
N SER A 93 7.44 -0.79 -4.37
CA SER A 93 8.19 -1.14 -3.15
C SER A 93 9.60 -0.52 -3.07
N SER A 94 10.33 -0.39 -4.19
CA SER A 94 11.65 0.25 -4.22
C SER A 94 11.62 1.75 -3.93
N TYR A 95 10.45 2.38 -4.04
CA TYR A 95 10.18 3.77 -3.65
C TYR A 95 9.36 3.82 -2.34
N ALA A 96 9.58 2.87 -1.44
CA ALA A 96 8.86 2.73 -0.18
C ALA A 96 7.33 2.72 -0.35
N TYR A 97 6.85 2.08 -1.42
CA TYR A 97 5.44 2.08 -1.86
C TYR A 97 4.89 3.48 -2.17
N GLY A 98 5.75 4.37 -2.65
CA GLY A 98 5.40 5.59 -3.37
C GLY A 98 5.66 5.44 -4.86
N ASP A 99 5.78 6.55 -5.59
CA ASP A 99 6.01 6.60 -7.04
C ASP A 99 7.21 7.51 -7.36
N HIS A 100 7.76 7.37 -8.56
CA HIS A 100 8.81 8.24 -9.11
C HIS A 100 8.25 9.31 -10.06
N ASN A 101 6.95 9.30 -10.33
CA ASN A 101 6.28 10.32 -11.13
C ASN A 101 5.87 11.51 -10.25
N SER A 102 5.86 12.71 -10.81
CA SER A 102 5.38 13.90 -10.08
C SER A 102 3.93 13.78 -9.66
N GLN A 103 3.09 13.18 -10.48
CA GLN A 103 1.69 12.88 -10.21
C GLN A 103 1.39 11.43 -10.60
N ALA A 104 0.39 10.82 -9.95
CA ALA A 104 -0.04 9.47 -10.26
C ALA A 104 -0.41 9.33 -11.75
N ILE A 105 0.01 8.23 -12.38
CA ILE A 105 -0.35 7.92 -13.77
C ILE A 105 -1.30 6.72 -13.76
N GLY A 106 -2.55 6.96 -14.12
CA GLY A 106 -3.59 5.96 -14.17
C GLY A 106 -3.76 5.28 -15.53
N ILE A 107 -4.90 4.62 -15.71
CA ILE A 107 -5.24 3.97 -16.98
C ILE A 107 -5.17 4.97 -18.15
N GLN A 108 -4.83 4.47 -19.33
CA GLN A 108 -4.72 5.31 -20.56
C GLN A 108 -3.76 6.50 -20.38
N ALA A 109 -2.74 6.37 -19.48
CA ALA A 109 -1.77 7.41 -19.15
C ALA A 109 -2.41 8.74 -18.66
N ARG A 110 -3.58 8.69 -18.05
CA ARG A 110 -4.20 9.86 -17.43
C ARG A 110 -3.41 10.31 -16.22
N VAL A 111 -3.26 11.62 -16.08
CA VAL A 111 -2.48 12.23 -14.99
C VAL A 111 -3.42 12.64 -13.86
N GLY A 112 -3.17 12.08 -12.69
CA GLY A 112 -3.91 12.36 -11.45
C GLY A 112 -3.69 13.78 -10.93
N LEU A 113 -4.31 14.05 -9.79
CA LEU A 113 -4.25 15.37 -9.15
C LEU A 113 -2.93 15.56 -8.36
N ARG A 114 -2.45 14.49 -7.71
CA ARG A 114 -1.41 14.55 -6.68
C ARG A 114 -0.27 13.57 -6.90
N ASN A 115 0.86 13.85 -6.27
CA ASN A 115 1.92 12.88 -6.08
C ASN A 115 1.42 11.69 -5.25
N THR A 116 1.87 10.50 -5.60
CA THR A 116 1.54 9.26 -4.88
C THR A 116 2.31 9.21 -3.56
N PRO A 117 1.65 9.35 -2.41
CA PRO A 117 2.34 9.29 -1.12
C PRO A 117 2.79 7.85 -0.82
N PRO A 118 3.93 7.66 -0.15
CA PRO A 118 4.35 6.33 0.29
C PRO A 118 3.37 5.77 1.33
N ILE A 119 3.00 4.49 1.19
CA ILE A 119 2.03 3.82 2.08
C ILE A 119 2.68 2.96 3.17
N GLN A 120 3.88 3.29 3.58
CA GLN A 120 4.55 2.68 4.72
C GLN A 120 3.98 3.15 6.06
N ASN A 121 3.99 2.28 7.06
CA ASN A 121 3.61 2.60 8.45
C ASN A 121 2.17 3.12 8.62
N MET A 122 1.27 2.73 7.74
CA MET A 122 -0.12 3.19 7.74
C MET A 122 -0.87 2.84 9.02
N ILE A 123 -0.49 1.76 9.70
CA ILE A 123 -1.10 1.32 10.97
C ILE A 123 -0.91 2.31 12.13
N PHE A 124 0.05 3.24 12.01
CA PHE A 124 0.33 4.28 13.01
C PHE A 124 -0.33 5.62 12.69
N LEU A 125 -1.06 5.71 11.57
CA LEU A 125 -1.70 6.95 11.15
C LEU A 125 -3.18 6.96 11.54
N ASN A 126 -3.68 8.15 11.86
CA ASN A 126 -5.08 8.38 12.23
C ASN A 126 -5.92 8.95 11.08
N THR A 127 -5.28 9.39 10.00
CA THR A 127 -5.94 9.87 8.78
C THR A 127 -5.11 9.52 7.56
N TYR A 128 -5.77 9.38 6.42
CA TYR A 128 -5.17 8.97 5.16
C TYR A 128 -5.44 9.99 4.06
N MET A 129 -4.74 9.88 2.94
CA MET A 129 -4.68 10.86 1.85
C MET A 129 -3.93 12.15 2.26
N TRP A 130 -3.57 12.97 1.28
CA TRP A 130 -2.91 14.26 1.50
C TRP A 130 -3.78 15.24 2.27
N ASP A 131 -5.09 15.19 2.09
CA ASP A 131 -6.09 16.09 2.65
C ASP A 131 -6.87 15.50 3.83
N GLY A 132 -6.52 14.30 4.29
CA GLY A 132 -7.20 13.66 5.42
C GLY A 132 -8.63 13.20 5.13
N ALA A 133 -9.00 13.02 3.87
CA ALA A 133 -10.35 12.65 3.46
C ALA A 133 -10.83 11.31 4.02
N VAL A 134 -9.93 10.47 4.51
CA VAL A 134 -10.22 9.12 5.01
C VAL A 134 -9.66 8.94 6.42
N ILE A 135 -10.49 8.43 7.33
CA ILE A 135 -10.13 8.15 8.73
C ILE A 135 -10.00 6.66 9.04
N ASP A 136 -10.55 5.79 8.19
CA ASP A 136 -10.44 4.34 8.33
C ASP A 136 -9.75 3.76 7.09
N LEU A 137 -8.62 3.07 7.28
CA LEU A 137 -7.80 2.61 6.16
C LEU A 137 -8.55 1.67 5.20
N LYS A 138 -9.53 0.89 5.69
CA LYS A 138 -10.33 0.02 4.80
C LYS A 138 -11.16 0.80 3.78
N ASP A 139 -11.46 2.08 4.05
CA ASP A 139 -12.24 2.91 3.13
C ASP A 139 -11.34 3.63 2.10
N GLN A 140 -10.02 3.67 2.32
CA GLN A 140 -9.09 4.35 1.43
C GLN A 140 -9.01 3.73 0.02
N PRO A 141 -8.95 2.39 -0.17
CA PRO A 141 -8.74 1.81 -1.49
C PRO A 141 -9.87 2.07 -2.50
N ILE A 142 -11.07 2.43 -2.03
CA ILE A 142 -12.18 2.74 -2.94
C ILE A 142 -11.89 4.00 -3.77
N ILE A 143 -11.15 4.97 -3.21
CA ILE A 143 -10.87 6.25 -3.88
C ILE A 143 -10.10 6.05 -5.19
N PRO A 144 -8.90 5.43 -5.23
CA PRO A 144 -8.21 5.18 -6.48
C PRO A 144 -8.99 4.26 -7.43
N ILE A 145 -9.78 3.30 -6.91
CA ILE A 145 -10.60 2.41 -7.73
C ILE A 145 -11.62 3.19 -8.56
N ILE A 146 -12.30 4.18 -7.96
CA ILE A 146 -13.38 4.94 -8.64
C ILE A 146 -12.89 6.23 -9.31
N THR A 147 -11.66 6.68 -9.04
CA THR A 147 -11.14 7.91 -9.60
C THR A 147 -10.86 7.73 -11.10
N HIS A 148 -11.44 8.62 -11.91
CA HIS A 148 -11.36 8.57 -13.38
C HIS A 148 -9.93 8.63 -13.89
N GLU A 149 -9.07 9.43 -13.27
CA GLU A 149 -7.67 9.62 -13.63
C GLU A 149 -6.76 8.48 -13.13
N GLU A 150 -7.28 7.57 -12.28
CA GLU A 150 -6.50 6.46 -11.72
C GLU A 150 -6.98 5.11 -12.28
N MET A 151 -7.80 4.36 -11.56
CA MET A 151 -8.25 3.02 -11.98
C MET A 151 -9.56 3.03 -12.77
N ASP A 152 -10.35 4.11 -12.70
CA ASP A 152 -11.61 4.35 -13.45
C ASP A 152 -12.55 3.15 -13.48
N SER A 153 -12.71 2.47 -12.34
CA SER A 153 -13.56 1.30 -12.17
C SER A 153 -14.69 1.58 -11.18
N SER A 154 -15.45 0.59 -10.81
CA SER A 154 -16.38 0.65 -9.70
C SER A 154 -16.18 -0.54 -8.79
N ILE A 155 -16.54 -0.39 -7.51
CA ILE A 155 -16.40 -1.51 -6.56
C ILE A 155 -17.29 -2.70 -6.95
N SER A 156 -18.41 -2.47 -7.60
CA SER A 156 -19.28 -3.53 -8.14
C SER A 156 -18.64 -4.26 -9.33
N GLU A 157 -17.95 -3.55 -10.20
CA GLU A 157 -17.18 -4.15 -11.30
C GLU A 157 -16.03 -5.00 -10.77
N VAL A 158 -15.26 -4.47 -9.81
CA VAL A 158 -14.19 -5.21 -9.12
C VAL A 158 -14.77 -6.49 -8.48
N LEU A 159 -15.86 -6.37 -7.71
CA LEU A 159 -16.51 -7.52 -7.08
C LEU A 159 -16.87 -8.60 -8.09
N ARG A 160 -17.50 -8.19 -9.21
CA ARG A 160 -17.92 -9.10 -10.28
C ARG A 160 -16.73 -9.84 -10.93
N LYS A 161 -15.58 -9.17 -11.08
CA LYS A 161 -14.36 -9.79 -11.61
C LYS A 161 -13.78 -10.80 -10.61
N ILE A 162 -13.59 -10.39 -9.37
CA ILE A 162 -12.99 -11.21 -8.31
C ILE A 162 -13.82 -12.45 -7.98
N GLN A 163 -15.15 -12.37 -8.00
CA GLN A 163 -16.05 -13.50 -7.76
C GLN A 163 -15.96 -14.61 -8.82
N LYS A 164 -15.37 -14.34 -9.99
CA LYS A 164 -15.21 -15.33 -11.07
C LYS A 164 -13.88 -16.07 -11.03
N GLU A 165 -12.94 -15.63 -10.18
CA GLU A 165 -11.60 -16.16 -10.12
C GLU A 165 -11.49 -17.27 -9.07
N ASP A 166 -11.22 -18.49 -9.49
CA ASP A 166 -11.10 -19.69 -8.64
C ASP A 166 -10.13 -19.49 -7.47
N THR A 167 -9.03 -18.78 -7.71
CA THR A 167 -8.04 -18.50 -6.67
C THR A 167 -8.64 -17.66 -5.55
N TYR A 168 -9.39 -16.60 -5.87
CA TYR A 168 -10.06 -15.79 -4.85
C TYR A 168 -11.17 -16.56 -4.16
N ILE A 169 -11.96 -17.36 -4.90
CA ILE A 169 -13.00 -18.20 -4.30
C ILE A 169 -12.41 -19.14 -3.24
N LYS A 170 -11.27 -19.79 -3.52
CA LYS A 170 -10.56 -20.65 -2.56
C LYS A 170 -10.04 -19.85 -1.36
N LEU A 171 -9.41 -18.71 -1.59
CA LEU A 171 -8.87 -17.86 -0.53
C LEU A 171 -9.98 -17.34 0.41
N PHE A 172 -11.11 -16.86 -0.14
CA PHE A 172 -12.21 -16.37 0.67
C PHE A 172 -12.90 -17.49 1.48
N LYS A 173 -12.98 -18.72 0.96
CA LYS A 173 -13.41 -19.90 1.73
C LYS A 173 -12.49 -20.21 2.91
N ARG A 174 -11.18 -19.96 2.79
CA ARG A 174 -10.23 -20.09 3.89
C ARG A 174 -10.33 -18.92 4.87
N ALA A 175 -10.63 -17.72 4.38
CA ALA A 175 -10.66 -16.50 5.18
C ALA A 175 -11.94 -16.31 5.98
N TYR A 176 -13.08 -16.81 5.48
CA TYR A 176 -14.41 -16.53 6.06
C TYR A 176 -15.23 -17.81 6.14
N PRO A 177 -16.00 -18.02 7.26
CA PRO A 177 -16.79 -19.25 7.46
C PRO A 177 -17.83 -19.52 6.36
N ASP A 178 -18.41 -18.45 5.77
CA ASP A 178 -19.38 -18.50 4.69
C ASP A 178 -18.74 -18.51 3.30
N GLY A 179 -17.44 -18.21 3.21
CA GLY A 179 -16.69 -18.10 1.95
C GLY A 179 -17.14 -16.99 1.02
N GLU A 180 -18.02 -16.09 1.46
CA GLU A 180 -18.54 -15.03 0.61
C GLU A 180 -17.49 -13.97 0.24
N ILE A 181 -17.50 -13.57 -1.02
CA ILE A 181 -16.71 -12.43 -1.53
C ILE A 181 -17.63 -11.21 -1.59
N THR A 182 -17.34 -10.21 -0.76
CA THR A 182 -18.09 -8.95 -0.71
C THR A 182 -17.17 -7.76 -0.94
N SER A 183 -17.72 -6.63 -1.40
CA SER A 183 -16.96 -5.38 -1.57
C SER A 183 -16.27 -4.95 -0.28
N LYS A 184 -16.97 -5.05 0.86
CA LYS A 184 -16.43 -4.74 2.18
C LYS A 184 -15.19 -5.60 2.48
N ARG A 185 -15.26 -6.92 2.30
CA ARG A 185 -14.15 -7.85 2.56
C ARG A 185 -12.96 -7.62 1.64
N ILE A 186 -13.19 -7.23 0.38
CA ILE A 186 -12.12 -6.86 -0.55
C ILE A 186 -11.33 -5.66 0.00
N LEU A 187 -12.03 -4.61 0.43
CA LEU A 187 -11.43 -3.39 0.98
C LEU A 187 -10.73 -3.67 2.33
N GLU A 188 -11.36 -4.47 3.20
CA GLU A 188 -10.77 -4.89 4.47
C GLU A 188 -9.47 -5.67 4.28
N CYS A 189 -9.42 -6.61 3.33
CA CYS A 189 -8.21 -7.37 3.03
C CYS A 189 -7.08 -6.48 2.47
N LEU A 190 -7.41 -5.51 1.59
CA LEU A 190 -6.42 -4.54 1.12
C LEU A 190 -5.81 -3.75 2.29
N ALA A 191 -6.64 -3.27 3.21
CA ALA A 191 -6.16 -2.57 4.42
C ALA A 191 -5.31 -3.49 5.31
N GLN A 192 -5.69 -4.75 5.49
CA GLN A 192 -4.92 -5.71 6.27
C GLN A 192 -3.51 -5.92 5.70
N PHE A 193 -3.36 -5.99 4.38
CA PHE A 193 -2.04 -6.01 3.75
C PHE A 193 -1.27 -4.71 4.01
N MET A 194 -1.89 -3.54 3.85
CA MET A 194 -1.23 -2.25 4.09
C MET A 194 -0.76 -2.10 5.55
N PHE A 195 -1.44 -2.70 6.54
CA PHE A 195 -0.98 -2.71 7.92
C PHE A 195 0.34 -3.46 8.12
N THR A 196 0.66 -4.42 7.25
CA THR A 196 1.93 -5.17 7.32
C THR A 196 3.13 -4.41 6.75
N LEU A 197 2.90 -3.28 6.09
CA LEU A 197 3.95 -2.47 5.48
C LEU A 197 4.64 -1.59 6.53
N ILE A 198 5.33 -2.22 7.48
CA ILE A 198 6.04 -1.56 8.58
C ILE A 198 7.52 -1.37 8.20
N SER A 199 7.95 -0.11 8.11
CA SER A 199 9.34 0.30 7.87
C SER A 199 9.91 0.90 9.15
N ALA A 200 10.79 0.15 9.83
CA ALA A 200 11.31 0.48 11.16
C ALA A 200 12.73 -0.04 11.41
N ASN A 201 13.51 -0.29 10.36
CA ASN A 201 14.86 -0.84 10.47
C ASN A 201 15.91 -0.01 9.72
N SER A 202 15.70 1.31 9.68
CA SER A 202 16.67 2.26 9.15
C SER A 202 17.88 2.40 10.08
N LYS A 203 18.96 3.05 9.60
CA LYS A 203 20.11 3.39 10.47
C LYS A 203 19.68 4.18 11.70
N TYR A 204 18.80 5.18 11.53
CA TYR A 204 18.20 5.95 12.61
C TYR A 204 17.52 5.03 13.65
N ASP A 205 16.70 4.09 13.21
CA ASP A 205 15.97 3.18 14.12
C ASP A 205 16.91 2.33 14.96
N LYS A 206 17.97 1.81 14.35
CA LYS A 206 19.00 1.01 15.04
C LYS A 206 19.69 1.81 16.12
N ILE A 207 20.02 3.07 15.83
CA ILE A 207 20.63 3.99 16.81
C ILE A 207 19.64 4.23 17.97
N MET A 208 18.38 4.51 17.68
CA MET A 208 17.37 4.76 18.72
C MET A 208 17.06 3.54 19.58
N ARG A 209 17.30 2.34 19.08
CA ARG A 209 17.20 1.08 19.84
C ARG A 209 18.51 0.69 20.55
N ASN A 210 19.54 1.56 20.51
CA ASN A 210 20.88 1.32 21.07
C ASN A 210 21.56 0.06 20.50
N GLU A 211 21.33 -0.23 19.21
CA GLU A 211 22.12 -1.23 18.49
C GLU A 211 23.54 -0.70 18.23
N ASP A 212 24.48 -1.59 17.91
CA ASP A 212 25.89 -1.22 17.67
C ASP A 212 26.09 -0.48 16.34
N VAL A 213 25.42 0.67 16.24
CA VAL A 213 25.44 1.59 15.09
C VAL A 213 25.43 3.02 15.61
N SER A 214 26.18 3.93 14.98
CA SER A 214 26.22 5.34 15.35
C SER A 214 26.11 6.26 14.14
N PHE A 215 25.68 7.52 14.36
CA PHE A 215 25.76 8.55 13.35
C PHE A 215 27.21 8.88 13.03
N SER A 216 27.50 9.17 11.77
CA SER A 216 28.72 9.87 11.39
C SER A 216 28.70 11.32 11.92
N ALA A 217 29.84 12.00 11.91
CA ALA A 217 29.92 13.40 12.35
C ALA A 217 28.99 14.33 11.54
N GLU A 218 28.82 14.09 10.23
CA GLU A 218 27.91 14.86 9.39
C GLU A 218 26.44 14.56 9.69
N GLU A 219 26.08 13.29 9.86
CA GLU A 219 24.73 12.86 10.20
C GLU A 219 24.31 13.38 11.60
N GLN A 220 25.23 13.37 12.56
CA GLN A 220 24.98 13.90 13.90
C GLN A 220 24.71 15.40 13.88
N LYS A 221 25.49 16.17 13.13
CA LYS A 221 25.23 17.61 12.93
C LYS A 221 23.86 17.81 12.26
N GLY A 222 23.56 17.01 11.24
CA GLY A 222 22.28 17.06 10.53
C GLY A 222 21.10 16.76 11.46
N TYR A 223 21.25 15.79 12.34
CA TYR A 223 20.23 15.45 13.34
C TYR A 223 19.94 16.61 14.30
N LEU A 224 20.98 17.27 14.81
CA LEU A 224 20.82 18.42 15.71
C LEU A 224 20.12 19.61 15.00
N ILE A 225 20.48 19.88 13.74
CA ILE A 225 19.82 20.92 12.94
C ILE A 225 18.36 20.54 12.67
N PHE A 226 18.10 19.28 12.32
CA PHE A 226 16.76 18.76 12.11
C PHE A 226 15.87 18.95 13.35
N GLN A 227 16.37 18.59 14.53
CA GLN A 227 15.65 18.77 15.79
C GLN A 227 15.28 20.23 16.04
N GLN A 228 16.17 21.18 15.71
CA GLN A 228 15.94 22.62 15.93
C GLN A 228 14.99 23.26 14.92
N LYS A 229 15.03 22.80 13.65
CA LYS A 229 14.38 23.51 12.54
C LYS A 229 13.23 22.75 11.88
N CYS A 230 13.15 21.42 12.03
CA CYS A 230 12.21 20.57 11.28
C CYS A 230 11.29 19.73 12.19
N ALA A 231 11.77 19.33 13.38
CA ALA A 231 11.05 18.39 14.26
C ALA A 231 9.75 18.98 14.85
N PHE A 232 9.52 20.28 14.72
CA PHE A 232 8.25 20.88 15.12
C PHE A 232 7.05 20.28 14.37
N CYS A 233 7.22 20.00 13.06
CA CYS A 233 6.20 19.37 12.22
C CYS A 233 6.52 17.87 12.02
N HIS A 234 7.80 17.54 11.79
CA HIS A 234 8.24 16.17 11.48
C HIS A 234 8.69 15.44 12.73
N LYS A 235 7.73 15.16 13.63
CA LYS A 235 7.98 14.53 14.93
C LYS A 235 8.44 13.08 14.81
N GLU A 236 9.50 12.76 15.55
CA GLU A 236 9.99 11.41 15.74
C GLU A 236 8.97 10.54 16.51
N PRO A 237 8.97 9.23 16.33
CA PRO A 237 9.80 8.43 15.43
C PRO A 237 9.19 8.28 14.03
N LEU A 238 7.96 8.74 13.80
CA LEU A 238 7.28 8.64 12.51
C LEU A 238 7.69 9.75 11.54
N PHE A 239 8.39 10.78 12.02
CA PHE A 239 8.77 11.97 11.27
C PHE A 239 7.59 12.69 10.63
N THR A 240 6.48 12.72 11.37
CA THR A 240 5.25 13.45 11.11
C THR A 240 4.51 13.67 12.43
N ASP A 241 3.88 14.83 12.60
CA ASP A 241 2.91 15.08 13.68
C ASP A 241 1.46 14.82 13.21
N GLN A 242 1.29 14.40 11.96
CA GLN A 242 0.02 14.12 11.28
C GLN A 242 -0.94 15.34 11.21
N SER A 243 -0.50 16.53 11.59
CA SER A 243 -1.28 17.74 11.47
C SER A 243 -1.39 18.20 10.01
N PHE A 244 -2.36 19.09 9.75
CA PHE A 244 -2.57 19.67 8.42
C PHE A 244 -2.07 21.10 8.40
N ARG A 245 -1.15 21.41 7.47
CA ARG A 245 -0.47 22.69 7.39
C ARG A 245 -0.40 23.21 5.96
N ASN A 246 -0.57 24.51 5.80
CA ASN A 246 -0.15 25.20 4.58
C ASN A 246 1.28 25.72 4.80
N ILE A 247 2.23 25.15 4.08
CA ILE A 247 3.64 25.51 4.18
C ILE A 247 4.10 26.38 3.00
N GLY A 248 3.15 26.94 2.23
CA GLY A 248 3.42 27.87 1.15
C GLY A 248 4.25 27.24 0.00
N PHE A 249 4.04 25.97 -0.31
CA PHE A 249 4.64 25.37 -1.50
C PHE A 249 3.98 25.90 -2.78
N PRO A 250 4.70 25.92 -3.92
CA PRO A 250 4.16 26.38 -5.19
C PRO A 250 2.91 25.59 -5.58
N LYS A 251 1.88 26.28 -6.01
CA LYS A 251 0.62 25.68 -6.44
C LYS A 251 0.75 25.15 -7.88
N ASN A 252 0.06 24.06 -8.18
CA ASN A 252 0.02 23.54 -9.55
C ASN A 252 -0.89 24.43 -10.43
N PRO A 253 -0.35 25.16 -11.40
CA PRO A 253 -1.14 26.07 -12.22
C PRO A 253 -2.14 25.35 -13.13
N ASN A 254 -1.92 24.06 -13.40
CA ASN A 254 -2.77 23.23 -14.26
C ASN A 254 -3.87 22.50 -13.49
N LYS A 255 -3.94 22.64 -12.17
CA LYS A 255 -4.86 21.93 -11.26
C LYS A 255 -5.50 22.91 -10.26
N ILE A 256 -6.26 23.85 -10.79
CA ILE A 256 -6.94 24.89 -10.01
C ILE A 256 -7.97 24.33 -9.03
N GLU A 257 -8.43 23.10 -9.23
CA GLU A 257 -9.32 22.37 -8.34
C GLU A 257 -8.63 21.88 -7.06
N GLU A 258 -7.27 21.88 -6.99
CA GLU A 258 -6.55 21.51 -5.78
C GLU A 258 -6.74 22.56 -4.70
N LYS A 259 -7.29 22.15 -3.56
CA LYS A 259 -7.59 23.01 -2.43
C LYS A 259 -7.07 22.46 -1.09
N GLY A 260 -6.33 21.35 -1.11
CA GLY A 260 -5.91 20.66 0.10
C GLY A 260 -7.11 20.24 0.96
N VAL A 261 -7.00 20.39 2.28
CA VAL A 261 -8.07 20.06 3.25
C VAL A 261 -9.39 20.77 2.96
N ALA A 262 -9.36 21.99 2.40
CA ALA A 262 -10.58 22.70 2.05
C ALA A 262 -11.47 21.96 1.04
N ARG A 263 -10.95 21.00 0.32
CA ARG A 263 -11.74 20.10 -0.54
C ARG A 263 -12.65 19.18 0.28
N VAL A 264 -12.26 18.88 1.51
CA VAL A 264 -12.99 18.00 2.44
C VAL A 264 -13.85 18.81 3.41
N SER A 265 -13.26 19.86 4.03
CA SER A 265 -13.94 20.66 5.04
C SER A 265 -14.89 21.72 4.47
N GLY A 266 -14.65 22.20 3.25
CA GLY A 266 -15.33 23.37 2.67
C GLY A 266 -14.86 24.73 3.22
N GLU A 267 -13.97 24.75 4.20
CA GLU A 267 -13.54 25.95 4.91
C GLU A 267 -12.38 26.66 4.20
N LYS A 268 -12.50 27.99 4.00
CA LYS A 268 -11.43 28.81 3.40
C LYS A 268 -10.14 28.78 4.22
N ALA A 269 -10.24 28.65 5.54
CA ALA A 269 -9.11 28.57 6.44
C ALA A 269 -8.26 27.31 6.22
N ASP A 270 -8.77 26.31 5.50
CA ASP A 270 -8.11 25.05 5.20
C ASP A 270 -7.55 24.96 3.78
N LEU A 271 -7.63 26.05 3.01
CA LEU A 271 -7.04 26.10 1.66
C LEU A 271 -5.55 25.75 1.70
N TYR A 272 -5.15 24.85 0.81
CA TYR A 272 -3.77 24.40 0.61
C TYR A 272 -3.08 23.84 1.87
N LYS A 273 -3.85 23.47 2.90
CA LYS A 273 -3.33 22.64 3.97
C LYS A 273 -3.25 21.20 3.51
N PHE A 274 -2.13 20.57 3.79
CA PHE A 274 -1.89 19.14 3.54
C PHE A 274 -1.38 18.50 4.82
N ARG A 275 -1.62 17.19 4.95
CA ARG A 275 -1.07 16.44 6.08
C ARG A 275 0.46 16.46 6.00
N VAL A 276 1.10 16.75 7.13
CA VAL A 276 2.57 16.66 7.25
C VAL A 276 2.98 15.23 6.90
N PRO A 277 3.72 15.01 5.78
CA PRO A 277 4.12 13.68 5.37
C PRO A 277 5.22 13.14 6.27
N THR A 278 5.32 11.82 6.36
CA THR A 278 6.49 11.18 6.97
C THR A 278 7.76 11.47 6.15
N LEU A 279 8.88 11.63 6.83
CA LEU A 279 10.20 11.68 6.17
C LEU A 279 10.91 10.31 6.16
N ARG A 280 10.26 9.25 6.63
CA ARG A 280 10.82 7.90 6.53
C ARG A 280 10.98 7.51 5.07
N ASN A 281 12.14 6.93 4.74
CA ASN A 281 12.52 6.57 3.39
C ASN A 281 12.56 7.75 2.38
N ILE A 282 12.66 8.99 2.87
CA ILE A 282 12.57 10.19 2.04
C ILE A 282 13.62 10.22 0.91
N GLU A 283 14.78 9.58 1.09
CA GLU A 283 15.83 9.47 0.06
C GLU A 283 15.33 8.84 -1.24
N VAL A 284 14.37 7.92 -1.16
CA VAL A 284 13.90 7.13 -2.32
C VAL A 284 12.48 7.49 -2.76
N THR A 285 11.87 8.52 -2.18
CA THR A 285 10.49 8.92 -2.49
C THR A 285 10.37 10.23 -3.25
N ALA A 286 11.45 10.63 -3.96
CA ALA A 286 11.36 11.73 -4.90
C ALA A 286 10.41 11.39 -6.08
N PRO A 287 9.70 12.39 -6.66
CA PRO A 287 9.74 13.82 -6.36
C PRO A 287 8.87 14.20 -5.14
N TYR A 288 9.08 15.39 -4.58
CA TYR A 288 8.51 15.85 -3.32
C TYR A 288 7.45 16.92 -3.50
N GLY A 289 6.59 17.06 -2.48
CA GLY A 289 5.45 17.96 -2.45
C GLY A 289 4.16 17.28 -2.91
N ASP A 290 3.04 17.95 -2.72
CA ASP A 290 1.70 17.41 -2.97
C ASP A 290 1.44 17.03 -4.44
N HIS A 291 2.14 17.66 -5.36
CA HIS A 291 2.11 17.33 -6.79
C HIS A 291 3.52 17.08 -7.40
N GLY A 292 4.49 16.74 -6.54
CA GLY A 292 5.84 16.38 -7.00
C GLY A 292 6.61 17.55 -7.62
N GLN A 293 6.45 18.76 -7.11
CA GLN A 293 7.03 19.98 -7.65
C GLN A 293 8.53 20.11 -7.43
N PHE A 294 9.13 19.32 -6.54
CA PHE A 294 10.56 19.33 -6.26
C PHE A 294 11.19 17.96 -6.61
N THR A 295 12.27 17.99 -7.34
CA THR A 295 12.94 16.77 -7.82
C THR A 295 14.03 16.27 -6.87
N SER A 296 14.49 17.11 -5.93
CA SER A 296 15.53 16.77 -4.96
C SER A 296 15.29 17.39 -3.58
N LEU A 297 15.92 16.80 -2.56
CA LEU A 297 15.90 17.36 -1.19
C LEU A 297 16.59 18.73 -1.14
N GLU A 298 17.60 18.93 -1.95
CA GLU A 298 18.30 20.21 -2.11
C GLU A 298 17.34 21.32 -2.58
N GLU A 299 16.45 21.02 -3.53
CA GLU A 299 15.45 21.97 -4.00
C GLU A 299 14.46 22.30 -2.91
N VAL A 300 13.91 21.29 -2.19
CA VAL A 300 12.99 21.51 -1.05
C VAL A 300 13.63 22.42 0.00
N LEU A 301 14.84 22.08 0.47
CA LEU A 301 15.52 22.86 1.51
C LEU A 301 15.92 24.25 1.03
N SER A 302 16.22 24.40 -0.26
CA SER A 302 16.55 25.72 -0.83
C SER A 302 15.30 26.58 -0.95
N TYR A 303 14.16 26.03 -1.33
CA TYR A 303 12.90 26.73 -1.36
C TYR A 303 12.48 27.20 0.05
N LEU A 304 12.56 26.31 1.03
CA LEU A 304 12.27 26.66 2.43
C LEU A 304 13.20 27.75 3.00
N ASP A 305 14.48 27.75 2.59
CA ASP A 305 15.46 28.76 3.01
C ASP A 305 15.25 30.11 2.33
N GLN A 306 14.94 30.13 1.04
CA GLN A 306 14.75 31.38 0.28
C GLN A 306 13.47 32.10 0.65
N GLY A 307 12.44 31.39 1.05
CA GLY A 307 11.14 31.92 1.43
C GLY A 307 10.01 31.26 0.63
N VAL A 308 8.95 30.93 1.35
CA VAL A 308 7.75 30.26 0.82
C VAL A 308 6.67 31.27 0.40
N GLU A 309 5.67 30.85 -0.37
CA GLU A 309 4.54 31.67 -0.74
C GLU A 309 3.79 32.18 0.50
N ASN A 310 3.52 33.49 0.53
CA ASN A 310 2.85 34.14 1.66
C ASN A 310 1.31 34.06 1.52
N ASP A 311 0.76 32.92 1.80
CA ASP A 311 -0.69 32.75 1.86
C ASP A 311 -1.29 33.31 3.15
N THR A 312 -2.57 33.72 3.10
CA THR A 312 -3.28 34.26 4.27
C THR A 312 -3.34 33.25 5.42
N ASN A 313 -3.44 31.97 5.12
CA ASN A 313 -3.47 30.85 6.06
C ASN A 313 -2.16 30.05 6.11
N LEU A 314 -1.02 30.67 5.70
CA LEU A 314 0.30 30.08 5.88
C LEU A 314 0.50 29.69 7.36
N ASP A 315 1.18 28.57 7.60
CA ASP A 315 1.43 28.06 8.94
C ASP A 315 2.04 29.13 9.86
N PRO A 316 1.51 29.32 11.08
CA PRO A 316 1.98 30.34 12.02
C PRO A 316 3.48 30.23 12.31
N TYR A 317 4.01 29.03 12.43
CA TYR A 317 5.44 28.81 12.68
C TYR A 317 6.33 29.42 11.58
N LEU A 318 5.89 29.32 10.32
CA LEU A 318 6.62 29.93 9.19
C LEU A 318 6.45 31.46 9.19
N LYS A 319 5.23 31.96 9.48
CA LYS A 319 4.99 33.40 9.57
C LYS A 319 5.88 34.08 10.60
N GLU A 320 5.99 33.50 11.79
CA GLU A 320 6.84 34.00 12.87
C GLU A 320 8.34 34.03 12.49
N LYS A 321 8.77 33.18 11.56
CA LYS A 321 10.14 33.09 11.07
C LYS A 321 10.38 33.89 9.78
N GLY A 322 9.45 34.76 9.37
CA GLY A 322 9.56 35.56 8.14
C GLY A 322 9.35 34.73 6.88
N ASN A 323 8.43 33.77 6.94
CA ASN A 323 8.04 32.90 5.84
C ASN A 323 9.20 32.02 5.30
N ARG A 324 10.14 31.63 6.15
CA ARG A 324 11.30 30.81 5.73
C ARG A 324 11.84 29.96 6.87
N ILE A 325 12.62 28.97 6.51
CA ILE A 325 13.48 28.21 7.42
C ILE A 325 14.94 28.46 7.04
N PRO A 326 15.64 29.41 7.69
CA PRO A 326 17.01 29.74 7.31
C PRO A 326 17.95 28.56 7.45
N LEU A 327 18.66 28.23 6.37
CA LEU A 327 19.62 27.13 6.28
C LEU A 327 20.85 27.54 5.46
N SER A 328 22.03 27.50 6.04
CA SER A 328 23.27 27.66 5.26
C SER A 328 23.47 26.48 4.30
N LYS A 329 24.38 26.63 3.36
CA LYS A 329 24.73 25.56 2.40
C LYS A 329 25.21 24.30 3.12
N GLU A 330 26.02 24.46 4.13
CA GLU A 330 26.56 23.37 4.97
C GLU A 330 25.45 22.71 5.79
N GLU A 331 24.54 23.48 6.40
CA GLU A 331 23.40 22.95 7.14
C GLU A 331 22.48 22.10 6.24
N LYS A 332 22.20 22.55 5.02
CA LYS A 332 21.43 21.74 4.05
C LYS A 332 22.08 20.39 3.78
N LYS A 333 23.41 20.40 3.54
CA LYS A 333 24.19 19.15 3.35
C LYS A 333 24.06 18.22 4.56
N TYR A 334 24.23 18.75 5.78
CA TYR A 334 24.12 17.94 7.01
C TYR A 334 22.72 17.40 7.22
N VAL A 335 21.68 18.21 7.02
CA VAL A 335 20.28 17.77 7.11
C VAL A 335 20.01 16.63 6.12
N ILE A 336 20.46 16.75 4.88
CA ILE A 336 20.30 15.70 3.86
C ILE A 336 21.04 14.42 4.29
N SER A 337 22.26 14.54 4.82
CA SER A 337 22.98 13.38 5.36
C SER A 337 22.21 12.68 6.46
N PHE A 338 21.59 13.43 7.37
CA PHE A 338 20.71 12.85 8.39
C PHE A 338 19.46 12.21 7.77
N LEU A 339 18.75 12.89 6.87
CA LEU A 339 17.53 12.37 6.26
C LEU A 339 17.75 11.04 5.55
N LYS A 340 18.94 10.81 4.97
CA LYS A 340 19.33 9.53 4.36
C LYS A 340 19.41 8.38 5.39
N THR A 341 19.68 8.69 6.66
CA THR A 341 19.66 7.67 7.72
C THR A 341 18.27 7.10 8.02
N LEU A 342 17.21 7.74 7.52
CA LEU A 342 15.82 7.31 7.66
C LEU A 342 15.41 6.24 6.62
N THR A 343 16.34 5.86 5.72
CA THR A 343 16.08 4.86 4.68
C THR A 343 16.22 3.45 5.24
N ASP A 344 15.14 2.70 5.16
CA ASP A 344 15.07 1.28 5.54
C ASP A 344 15.29 0.39 4.32
N TYR A 345 16.56 0.06 4.05
CA TYR A 345 16.93 -0.77 2.91
C TYR A 345 16.41 -2.21 3.02
N THR A 346 16.08 -2.69 4.21
CA THR A 346 15.48 -4.02 4.38
C THR A 346 14.03 -4.01 3.91
N PHE A 347 13.28 -2.95 4.21
CA PHE A 347 11.90 -2.77 3.77
C PHE A 347 11.78 -2.61 2.25
N ILE A 348 12.54 -1.69 1.65
CA ILE A 348 12.45 -1.41 0.20
C ILE A 348 12.96 -2.55 -0.68
N LYS A 349 13.84 -3.42 -0.14
CA LYS A 349 14.38 -4.60 -0.84
C LYS A 349 13.66 -5.90 -0.49
N ASN A 350 12.66 -5.87 0.39
CA ASN A 350 11.96 -7.07 0.84
C ASN A 350 11.18 -7.71 -0.31
N ASN A 351 11.70 -8.83 -0.82
CA ASN A 351 11.06 -9.58 -1.89
C ASN A 351 9.82 -10.35 -1.42
N GLU A 352 9.73 -10.72 -0.14
CA GLU A 352 8.54 -11.42 0.38
C GLU A 352 7.27 -10.57 0.31
N LEU A 353 7.41 -9.25 0.48
CA LEU A 353 6.32 -8.31 0.27
C LEU A 353 5.93 -8.17 -1.22
N LYS A 354 6.79 -8.58 -2.15
CA LYS A 354 6.57 -8.51 -3.60
C LYS A 354 6.04 -9.82 -4.19
N ILE A 355 6.46 -10.97 -3.63
CA ILE A 355 6.14 -12.29 -4.20
C ILE A 355 4.74 -12.70 -3.77
N ILE A 356 3.87 -12.93 -4.74
CA ILE A 356 2.61 -13.63 -4.55
C ILE A 356 2.96 -15.12 -4.60
N LYS A 357 2.88 -15.82 -3.47
CA LYS A 357 2.99 -17.29 -3.47
C LYS A 357 1.73 -17.82 -4.15
N THR A 358 1.88 -18.34 -5.36
CA THR A 358 0.82 -19.03 -6.12
C THR A 358 0.56 -20.41 -5.56
#